data_995270bffb38255da1270b07998209cd
#
_entry.id   995270bffb38255da1270b07998209cd
#
_cell.length_a   1.000
_cell.length_b   1.000
_cell.length_c   1.000
_cell.angle_alpha   90.00
_cell.angle_beta   90.00
_cell.angle_gamma   90.00
#
_symmetry.space_group_name_H-M   'P 1'
#
loop_
_entity.id
_entity.type
_entity.pdbx_description
1 polymer ?
#
loop_
_entity_poly.entity_id
_entity_poly.type
_entity_poly.pdbx_seq_one_letter_code
_entity_poly.pdbx_strand_id
1 'polypeptide(L)'
;HKGYIRTIVDAQCFDQTAIQSIREDLQHYEISTSEYANPLNKGAFVNKLDFVILGALEIDTDFNVNVTTGSDGVLRGAPGGHPDTAAGCQCSIIVAPLIRGRIPTVVDRVVTCVTPGEDIDVLVTDYGIAVNPRRKDLLQWLRDAKLPLITIEELRDIAYSIVGRPDPIEFHDDVVGIIEARDGSIIDVVRRVEPQKPLHWIV
;
A
#
# COMPACT_ATOMS: atom_id res chain seq x y z
N HIS A 1 -18.30 -1.73 21.34
CA HIS A 1 -17.62 -1.35 22.59
C HIS A 1 -17.10 -2.57 23.38
N LYS A 2 -16.16 -3.32 22.77
CA LYS A 2 -15.51 -4.46 23.45
C LYS A 2 -14.28 -4.05 24.29
N GLY A 3 -13.96 -2.74 24.36
CA GLY A 3 -12.84 -2.21 25.16
C GLY A 3 -11.44 -2.51 24.60
N TYR A 4 -11.31 -2.96 23.35
CA TYR A 4 -10.02 -3.24 22.73
C TYR A 4 -9.25 -1.97 22.34
N ILE A 5 -9.97 -0.91 22.01
CA ILE A 5 -9.42 0.39 21.63
C ILE A 5 -9.83 1.40 22.70
N ARG A 6 -8.89 2.17 23.19
CA ARG A 6 -9.10 3.19 24.21
C ARG A 6 -9.39 4.57 23.60
N THR A 7 -8.70 4.89 22.53
CA THR A 7 -8.76 6.21 21.90
C THR A 7 -8.67 6.03 20.40
N ILE A 8 -9.45 6.78 19.66
CA ILE A 8 -9.39 6.89 18.21
C ILE A 8 -8.85 8.27 17.87
N VAL A 9 -7.89 8.34 16.96
CA VAL A 9 -7.39 9.59 16.39
C VAL A 9 -7.55 9.48 14.88
N ASP A 10 -8.32 10.38 14.29
CA ASP A 10 -8.76 10.29 12.90
C ASP A 10 -8.41 11.57 12.14
N ALA A 11 -7.80 11.42 10.98
CA ALA A 11 -7.56 12.53 10.06
C ALA A 11 -8.60 12.58 8.93
N GLN A 12 -9.38 11.50 8.74
CA GLN A 12 -10.42 11.41 7.73
C GLN A 12 -11.41 10.29 8.05
N CYS A 13 -12.70 10.61 8.11
CA CYS A 13 -13.79 9.64 8.25
C CYS A 13 -14.20 9.08 6.89
N PHE A 14 -14.31 7.75 6.79
CA PHE A 14 -14.68 7.07 5.55
C PHE A 14 -16.13 6.57 5.52
N ASP A 15 -16.85 6.60 6.66
CA ASP A 15 -18.23 6.17 6.74
C ASP A 15 -19.04 6.95 7.78
N GLN A 16 -20.36 6.74 7.76
CA GLN A 16 -21.30 7.41 8.68
C GLN A 16 -21.07 7.02 10.14
N THR A 17 -20.59 5.80 10.40
CA THR A 17 -20.32 5.33 11.77
C THR A 17 -19.15 6.07 12.38
N ALA A 18 -18.08 6.32 11.58
CA ALA A 18 -16.95 7.11 12.01
C ALA A 18 -17.35 8.58 12.31
N ILE A 19 -18.14 9.19 11.43
CA ILE A 19 -18.68 10.56 11.63
C ILE A 19 -19.52 10.65 12.92
N GLN A 20 -20.40 9.67 13.14
CA GLN A 20 -21.20 9.61 14.36
C GLN A 20 -20.32 9.41 15.60
N SER A 21 -19.31 8.58 15.51
CA SER A 21 -18.38 8.33 16.61
C SER A 21 -17.62 9.59 17.03
N ILE A 22 -17.09 10.39 16.09
CA ILE A 22 -16.48 11.70 16.44
C ILE A 22 -17.45 12.61 17.18
N ARG A 23 -18.72 12.58 16.81
CA ARG A 23 -19.73 13.42 17.45
C ARG A 23 -20.10 12.98 18.87
N GLU A 24 -20.10 11.68 19.13
CA GLU A 24 -20.71 11.08 20.33
C GLU A 24 -19.68 10.49 21.31
N ASP A 25 -18.48 10.11 20.86
CA ASP A 25 -17.45 9.48 21.67
C ASP A 25 -16.35 10.49 22.04
N LEU A 26 -16.26 10.84 23.31
CA LEU A 26 -15.24 11.76 23.82
C LEU A 26 -13.81 11.22 23.73
N GLN A 27 -13.63 9.96 23.36
CA GLN A 27 -12.33 9.33 23.13
C GLN A 27 -11.98 9.26 21.63
N HIS A 28 -12.78 9.88 20.75
CA HIS A 28 -12.53 10.00 19.34
C HIS A 28 -12.14 11.45 18.99
N TYR A 29 -10.91 11.64 18.52
CA TYR A 29 -10.34 12.96 18.24
C TYR A 29 -10.05 13.11 16.75
N GLU A 30 -10.46 14.22 16.18
CA GLU A 30 -10.07 14.64 14.84
C GLU A 30 -8.74 15.40 14.89
N ILE A 31 -7.84 15.10 13.97
CA ILE A 31 -6.55 15.78 13.82
C ILE A 31 -6.36 16.26 12.37
N SER A 32 -5.50 17.25 12.19
CA SER A 32 -5.12 17.70 10.86
C SER A 32 -4.18 16.70 10.18
N THR A 33 -4.12 16.75 8.84
CA THR A 33 -3.13 15.99 8.06
C THR A 33 -1.70 16.35 8.44
N SER A 34 -1.45 17.59 8.90
CA SER A 34 -0.13 18.00 9.40
C SER A 34 0.24 17.31 10.70
N GLU A 35 -0.69 17.13 11.61
CA GLU A 35 -0.47 16.38 12.85
C GLU A 35 -0.33 14.89 12.56
N TYR A 36 -1.03 14.39 11.52
CA TYR A 36 -0.97 13.00 11.12
C TYR A 36 0.39 12.62 10.52
N ALA A 37 0.82 13.25 9.41
CA ALA A 37 1.90 12.73 8.58
C ALA A 37 2.87 13.77 7.99
N ASN A 38 2.76 15.07 8.33
CA ASN A 38 3.62 16.08 7.75
C ASN A 38 5.10 15.82 8.09
N PRO A 39 6.00 15.62 7.10
CA PRO A 39 7.41 15.34 7.33
C PRO A 39 8.16 16.46 8.06
N LEU A 40 7.67 17.69 7.96
CA LEU A 40 8.24 18.87 8.66
C LEU A 40 7.75 18.97 10.11
N ASN A 41 6.73 18.22 10.49
CA ASN A 41 6.21 18.18 11.85
C ASN A 41 6.84 17.02 12.64
N LYS A 42 7.86 17.33 13.45
CA LYS A 42 8.55 16.32 14.28
C LYS A 42 7.63 15.61 15.27
N GLY A 43 6.49 16.21 15.61
CA GLY A 43 5.46 15.66 16.49
C GLY A 43 4.39 14.85 15.76
N ALA A 44 4.48 14.68 14.43
CA ALA A 44 3.48 13.94 13.67
C ALA A 44 3.30 12.51 14.21
N PHE A 45 2.05 12.05 14.24
CA PHE A 45 1.68 10.76 14.81
C PHE A 45 2.39 9.59 14.13
N VAL A 46 2.58 9.66 12.81
CA VAL A 46 3.27 8.59 12.05
C VAL A 46 4.67 8.27 12.57
N ASN A 47 5.35 9.23 13.18
CA ASN A 47 6.70 9.03 13.71
C ASN A 47 6.75 8.20 15.00
N LYS A 48 5.58 7.81 15.54
CA LYS A 48 5.44 7.05 16.80
C LYS A 48 4.49 5.86 16.68
N LEU A 49 4.11 5.48 15.47
CA LEU A 49 3.27 4.31 15.26
C LEU A 49 4.07 3.03 15.44
N ASP A 50 3.54 2.10 16.21
CA ASP A 50 4.09 0.75 16.33
C ASP A 50 3.79 -0.04 15.04
N PHE A 51 2.56 0.09 14.51
CA PHE A 51 2.12 -0.61 13.32
C PHE A 51 1.32 0.32 12.40
N VAL A 52 1.46 0.09 11.10
CA VAL A 52 0.53 0.63 10.11
C VAL A 52 0.00 -0.51 9.23
N ILE A 53 -1.30 -0.45 8.89
CA ILE A 53 -1.92 -1.36 7.95
C ILE A 53 -2.34 -0.55 6.73
N LEU A 54 -1.84 -0.92 5.58
CA LEU A 54 -2.01 -0.23 4.31
C LEU A 54 -2.53 -1.18 3.23
N GLY A 55 -3.20 -0.64 2.23
CA GLY A 55 -3.61 -1.38 1.05
C GLY A 55 -2.57 -1.28 -0.07
N ALA A 56 -2.78 -2.06 -1.15
CA ALA A 56 -1.99 -1.96 -2.37
C ALA A 56 -2.88 -2.18 -3.60
N LEU A 57 -2.58 -1.48 -4.69
CA LEU A 57 -3.01 -1.86 -6.03
C LEU A 57 -2.07 -2.94 -6.58
N GLU A 58 -0.78 -2.75 -6.40
CA GLU A 58 0.27 -3.71 -6.75
C GLU A 58 1.38 -3.65 -5.70
N ILE A 59 2.06 -4.77 -5.54
CA ILE A 59 3.31 -4.89 -4.80
C ILE A 59 4.24 -5.78 -5.60
N ASP A 60 5.52 -5.42 -5.73
CA ASP A 60 6.47 -6.24 -6.46
C ASP A 60 7.34 -7.12 -5.54
N THR A 61 8.17 -7.95 -6.16
CA THR A 61 9.04 -8.88 -5.45
C THR A 61 10.12 -8.19 -4.61
N ASP A 62 10.38 -6.90 -4.83
CA ASP A 62 11.24 -6.06 -3.99
C ASP A 62 10.44 -5.32 -2.91
N PHE A 63 9.15 -5.65 -2.73
CA PHE A 63 8.22 -5.01 -1.80
C PHE A 63 7.86 -3.56 -2.12
N ASN A 64 8.22 -3.03 -3.29
CA ASN A 64 7.73 -1.73 -3.71
C ASN A 64 6.22 -1.76 -3.92
N VAL A 65 5.53 -0.70 -3.47
CA VAL A 65 4.06 -0.65 -3.51
C VAL A 65 3.57 0.47 -4.43
N ASN A 66 2.58 0.12 -5.23
CA ASN A 66 1.80 1.03 -6.06
C ASN A 66 0.37 1.16 -5.52
N VAL A 67 -0.06 2.39 -5.26
CA VAL A 67 -1.45 2.74 -4.89
C VAL A 67 -2.05 3.82 -5.80
N THR A 68 -1.34 4.21 -6.85
CA THR A 68 -1.66 5.40 -7.67
C THR A 68 -2.09 5.04 -9.08
N THR A 69 -1.36 4.19 -9.78
CA THR A 69 -1.69 3.77 -11.13
C THR A 69 -2.27 2.35 -11.16
N GLY A 70 -3.17 2.08 -12.10
CA GLY A 70 -3.58 0.72 -12.40
C GLY A 70 -2.50 -0.06 -13.15
N SER A 71 -2.71 -1.38 -13.32
CA SER A 71 -1.82 -2.26 -14.11
C SER A 71 -1.77 -1.88 -15.60
N ASP A 72 -2.64 -0.96 -16.03
CA ASP A 72 -2.68 -0.34 -17.36
C ASP A 72 -1.96 1.02 -17.43
N GLY A 73 -1.31 1.44 -16.35
CA GLY A 73 -0.62 2.73 -16.24
C GLY A 73 -1.53 3.94 -16.03
N VAL A 74 -2.84 3.76 -16.02
CA VAL A 74 -3.80 4.86 -15.84
C VAL A 74 -3.85 5.30 -14.39
N LEU A 75 -3.75 6.61 -14.15
CA LEU A 75 -3.87 7.20 -12.82
C LEU A 75 -5.28 6.96 -12.24
N ARG A 76 -5.36 6.30 -11.08
CA ARG A 76 -6.62 5.91 -10.43
C ARG A 76 -6.77 6.43 -9.02
N GLY A 77 -5.70 6.87 -8.41
CA GLY A 77 -5.70 7.33 -7.02
C GLY A 77 -4.54 8.25 -6.70
N ALA A 78 -4.42 8.56 -5.44
CA ALA A 78 -3.33 9.34 -4.89
C ALA A 78 -2.73 8.61 -3.69
N PRO A 79 -1.43 8.79 -3.41
CA PRO A 79 -0.75 8.10 -2.32
C PRO A 79 -1.28 8.48 -0.93
N GLY A 80 -1.80 9.69 -0.75
CA GLY A 80 -2.16 10.20 0.57
C GLY A 80 -0.97 10.10 1.53
N GLY A 81 -1.22 9.61 2.74
CA GLY A 81 -0.18 9.36 3.73
C GLY A 81 0.51 7.99 3.65
N HIS A 82 0.30 7.22 2.57
CA HIS A 82 0.81 5.85 2.46
C HIS A 82 2.34 5.74 2.63
N PRO A 83 3.18 6.48 1.85
CA PRO A 83 4.63 6.42 2.02
C PRO A 83 5.08 6.99 3.36
N ASP A 84 4.47 8.08 3.84
CA ASP A 84 4.83 8.71 5.10
C ASP A 84 4.58 7.81 6.31
N THR A 85 3.44 7.11 6.32
CA THR A 85 3.10 6.20 7.42
C THR A 85 3.94 4.94 7.39
N ALA A 86 4.25 4.41 6.21
CA ALA A 86 5.15 3.28 6.06
C ALA A 86 6.56 3.62 6.57
N ALA A 87 7.12 4.74 6.14
CA ALA A 87 8.45 5.19 6.55
C ALA A 87 8.54 5.57 8.03
N GLY A 88 7.45 6.05 8.64
CA GLY A 88 7.44 6.55 10.01
C GLY A 88 7.17 5.50 11.08
N CYS A 89 6.54 4.38 10.77
CA CYS A 89 6.15 3.35 11.73
C CYS A 89 7.28 2.35 12.02
N GLN A 90 7.10 1.54 13.07
CA GLN A 90 8.05 0.47 13.42
C GLN A 90 7.82 -0.81 12.60
N CYS A 91 6.58 -1.05 12.16
CA CYS A 91 6.24 -2.20 11.34
C CYS A 91 5.09 -1.85 10.39
N SER A 92 5.38 -1.92 9.09
CA SER A 92 4.43 -1.66 8.02
C SER A 92 3.89 -2.97 7.44
N ILE A 93 2.55 -3.06 7.33
CA ILE A 93 1.84 -4.25 6.89
C ILE A 93 0.95 -3.89 5.71
N ILE A 94 1.23 -4.47 4.56
CA ILE A 94 0.31 -4.41 3.41
C ILE A 94 -0.72 -5.52 3.56
N VAL A 95 -2.00 -5.18 3.44
CA VAL A 95 -3.10 -6.15 3.38
C VAL A 95 -3.83 -5.97 2.05
N ALA A 96 -3.79 -6.98 1.22
CA ALA A 96 -4.44 -6.98 -0.08
C ALA A 96 -4.82 -8.40 -0.52
N PRO A 97 -5.91 -8.61 -1.26
CA PRO A 97 -6.16 -9.91 -1.87
C PRO A 97 -5.06 -10.20 -2.91
N LEU A 98 -4.68 -11.47 -3.07
CA LEU A 98 -3.67 -11.86 -4.04
C LEU A 98 -4.09 -11.50 -5.47
N ILE A 99 -5.40 -11.55 -5.74
CA ILE A 99 -6.00 -11.30 -7.06
C ILE A 99 -7.21 -10.39 -6.89
N ARG A 100 -7.33 -9.38 -7.75
CA ARG A 100 -8.50 -8.50 -7.86
C ARG A 100 -9.15 -8.69 -9.22
N GLY A 101 -10.24 -9.46 -9.26
CA GLY A 101 -10.86 -9.87 -10.51
C GLY A 101 -9.89 -10.71 -11.36
N ARG A 102 -9.36 -10.12 -12.44
CA ARG A 102 -8.36 -10.77 -13.32
C ARG A 102 -6.98 -10.09 -13.27
N ILE A 103 -6.72 -9.33 -12.22
CA ILE A 103 -5.49 -8.55 -12.06
C ILE A 103 -4.70 -9.11 -10.88
N PRO A 104 -3.43 -9.52 -11.05
CA PRO A 104 -2.58 -9.94 -9.96
C PRO A 104 -2.22 -8.73 -9.09
N THR A 105 -2.19 -8.90 -7.77
CA THR A 105 -1.70 -7.87 -6.86
C THR A 105 -0.19 -7.94 -6.70
N VAL A 106 0.38 -9.17 -6.70
CA VAL A 106 1.83 -9.36 -6.63
C VAL A 106 2.37 -9.50 -8.05
N VAL A 107 3.34 -8.65 -8.39
CA VAL A 107 3.92 -8.54 -9.75
C VAL A 107 5.45 -8.61 -9.73
N ASP A 108 6.08 -8.76 -10.90
CA ASP A 108 7.55 -8.72 -11.01
C ASP A 108 8.09 -7.32 -10.67
N ARG A 109 7.40 -6.28 -11.14
CA ARG A 109 7.71 -4.87 -10.89
C ARG A 109 6.42 -4.06 -10.95
N VAL A 110 6.25 -3.16 -9.97
CA VAL A 110 5.11 -2.22 -9.97
C VAL A 110 5.21 -1.23 -11.12
N VAL A 111 4.05 -0.81 -11.63
CA VAL A 111 3.97 0.20 -12.70
C VAL A 111 4.50 1.55 -12.24
N THR A 112 4.18 1.92 -11.00
CA THR A 112 4.65 3.16 -10.37
C THR A 112 5.01 2.84 -8.92
N CYS A 113 6.25 3.08 -8.53
CA CYS A 113 6.64 2.96 -7.14
C CYS A 113 6.16 4.18 -6.35
N VAL A 114 5.25 3.95 -5.40
CA VAL A 114 4.73 4.99 -4.51
C VAL A 114 5.39 4.91 -3.14
N THR A 115 5.54 3.68 -2.63
CA THR A 115 6.21 3.41 -1.36
C THR A 115 7.34 2.43 -1.62
N PRO A 116 8.59 2.82 -1.34
CA PRO A 116 9.74 1.95 -1.53
C PRO A 116 9.66 0.69 -0.65
N GLY A 117 10.14 -0.43 -1.17
CA GLY A 117 10.13 -1.71 -0.47
C GLY A 117 10.97 -1.72 0.81
N GLU A 118 11.87 -0.76 0.96
CA GLU A 118 12.60 -0.59 2.21
C GLU A 118 11.72 -0.13 3.38
N ASP A 119 10.57 0.46 3.10
CA ASP A 119 9.59 0.90 4.09
C ASP A 119 8.48 -0.12 4.31
N ILE A 120 8.51 -1.27 3.63
CA ILE A 120 7.47 -2.32 3.73
C ILE A 120 8.04 -3.57 4.36
N ASP A 121 7.42 -4.03 5.44
CA ASP A 121 7.89 -5.17 6.23
C ASP A 121 7.16 -6.47 5.92
N VAL A 122 5.83 -6.41 5.75
CA VAL A 122 4.99 -7.60 5.64
C VAL A 122 3.90 -7.39 4.58
N LEU A 123 3.64 -8.42 3.78
CA LEU A 123 2.46 -8.53 2.92
C LEU A 123 1.57 -9.66 3.45
N VAL A 124 0.31 -9.35 3.69
CA VAL A 124 -0.73 -10.33 4.07
C VAL A 124 -1.73 -10.45 2.95
N THR A 125 -1.93 -11.66 2.47
CA THR A 125 -2.91 -12.01 1.44
C THR A 125 -3.81 -13.15 1.90
N ASP A 126 -4.84 -13.42 1.13
CA ASP A 126 -5.71 -14.60 1.29
C ASP A 126 -5.00 -15.95 0.96
N TYR A 127 -3.78 -15.90 0.40
CA TYR A 127 -2.97 -17.08 0.08
C TYR A 127 -1.78 -17.29 1.02
N GLY A 128 -1.42 -16.32 1.84
CA GLY A 128 -0.31 -16.44 2.79
C GLY A 128 0.29 -15.08 3.15
N ILE A 129 1.35 -15.14 3.94
CA ILE A 129 2.05 -13.98 4.50
C ILE A 129 3.48 -13.99 4.01
N ALA A 130 3.88 -12.93 3.28
CA ALA A 130 5.27 -12.71 2.89
C ALA A 130 5.91 -11.66 3.80
N VAL A 131 7.10 -11.95 4.28
CA VAL A 131 7.91 -11.04 5.11
C VAL A 131 9.09 -10.56 4.30
N ASN A 132 9.32 -9.24 4.31
CA ASN A 132 10.48 -8.67 3.65
C ASN A 132 11.77 -9.32 4.21
N PRO A 133 12.68 -9.86 3.36
CA PRO A 133 13.87 -10.56 3.81
C PRO A 133 14.80 -9.74 4.71
N ARG A 134 14.66 -8.42 4.72
CA ARG A 134 15.40 -7.53 5.61
C ARG A 134 14.96 -7.65 7.07
N ARG A 135 13.70 -8.04 7.33
CA ARG A 135 13.08 -8.18 8.65
C ARG A 135 13.22 -9.62 9.16
N LYS A 136 14.46 -10.02 9.39
CA LYS A 136 14.80 -11.36 9.93
C LYS A 136 14.18 -11.60 11.30
N ASP A 137 14.02 -10.56 12.09
CA ASP A 137 13.34 -10.56 13.39
C ASP A 137 11.87 -10.98 13.24
N LEU A 138 11.11 -10.30 12.38
CA LEU A 138 9.71 -10.62 12.12
C LEU A 138 9.56 -12.02 11.50
N LEU A 139 10.42 -12.37 10.57
CA LEU A 139 10.39 -13.69 9.95
C LEU A 139 10.53 -14.81 10.98
N GLN A 140 11.41 -14.65 11.95
CA GLN A 140 11.58 -15.63 13.02
C GLN A 140 10.36 -15.68 13.95
N TRP A 141 9.86 -14.53 14.40
CA TRP A 141 8.70 -14.48 15.29
C TRP A 141 7.44 -15.06 14.64
N LEU A 142 7.20 -14.78 13.38
CA LEU A 142 6.02 -15.29 12.67
C LEU A 142 6.13 -16.80 12.38
N ARG A 143 7.36 -17.32 12.18
CA ARG A 143 7.60 -18.78 12.13
C ARG A 143 7.30 -19.46 13.46
N ASP A 144 7.78 -18.90 14.56
CA ASP A 144 7.55 -19.43 15.89
C ASP A 144 6.06 -19.41 16.26
N ALA A 145 5.33 -18.40 15.76
CA ALA A 145 3.88 -18.30 15.85
C ALA A 145 3.13 -19.25 14.91
N LYS A 146 3.84 -20.01 14.04
CA LYS A 146 3.28 -20.98 13.07
C LYS A 146 2.29 -20.36 12.08
N LEU A 147 2.54 -19.11 11.67
CA LEU A 147 1.73 -18.48 10.65
C LEU A 147 2.05 -19.04 9.25
N PRO A 148 1.10 -18.94 8.29
CA PRO A 148 1.25 -19.48 6.94
C PRO A 148 2.20 -18.60 6.12
N LEU A 149 3.51 -18.73 6.35
CA LEU A 149 4.53 -17.97 5.65
C LEU A 149 4.81 -18.55 4.28
N ILE A 150 4.96 -17.66 3.32
CA ILE A 150 5.26 -17.93 1.92
C ILE A 150 6.20 -16.82 1.41
N THR A 151 7.00 -17.06 0.39
CA THR A 151 7.80 -15.99 -0.21
C THR A 151 6.95 -15.11 -1.12
N ILE A 152 7.38 -13.88 -1.35
CA ILE A 152 6.66 -12.97 -2.23
C ILE A 152 6.72 -13.45 -3.69
N GLU A 153 7.80 -14.11 -4.09
CA GLU A 153 7.97 -14.74 -5.39
C GLU A 153 6.98 -15.88 -5.59
N GLU A 154 6.76 -16.73 -4.58
CA GLU A 154 5.76 -17.80 -4.64
C GLU A 154 4.34 -17.21 -4.75
N LEU A 155 4.02 -16.13 -4.03
CA LEU A 155 2.74 -15.42 -4.17
C LEU A 155 2.54 -14.89 -5.59
N ARG A 156 3.57 -14.26 -6.19
CA ARG A 156 3.55 -13.81 -7.59
C ARG A 156 3.28 -14.98 -8.54
N ASP A 157 3.99 -16.09 -8.37
CA ASP A 157 3.87 -17.25 -9.25
C ASP A 157 2.47 -17.89 -9.15
N ILE A 158 1.88 -17.95 -7.96
CA ILE A 158 0.49 -18.36 -7.76
C ILE A 158 -0.45 -17.39 -8.49
N ALA A 159 -0.30 -16.07 -8.31
CA ALA A 159 -1.12 -15.09 -8.98
C ALA A 159 -1.06 -15.23 -10.50
N TYR A 160 0.15 -15.34 -11.06
CA TYR A 160 0.34 -15.51 -12.51
C TYR A 160 -0.20 -16.83 -13.05
N SER A 161 -0.17 -17.90 -12.25
CA SER A 161 -0.76 -19.17 -12.64
C SER A 161 -2.27 -19.11 -12.80
N ILE A 162 -2.94 -18.20 -12.06
CA ILE A 162 -4.40 -18.08 -12.05
C ILE A 162 -4.88 -17.07 -13.09
N VAL A 163 -4.25 -15.89 -13.17
CA VAL A 163 -4.76 -14.78 -14.01
C VAL A 163 -3.84 -14.40 -15.16
N GLY A 164 -2.66 -14.99 -15.26
CA GLY A 164 -1.63 -14.63 -16.24
C GLY A 164 -0.77 -13.45 -15.78
N ARG A 165 0.29 -13.18 -16.55
CA ARG A 165 1.11 -11.99 -16.37
C ARG A 165 0.38 -10.78 -16.93
N PRO A 166 0.53 -9.59 -16.33
CA PRO A 166 0.05 -8.35 -16.94
C PRO A 166 0.70 -8.12 -18.31
N ASP A 167 -0.07 -7.58 -19.23
CA ASP A 167 0.47 -7.15 -20.53
C ASP A 167 1.45 -5.99 -20.33
N PRO A 168 2.54 -5.91 -21.11
CA PRO A 168 3.44 -4.77 -21.09
C PRO A 168 2.73 -3.48 -21.42
N ILE A 169 3.07 -2.40 -20.71
CA ILE A 169 2.54 -1.06 -20.97
C ILE A 169 3.51 -0.31 -21.88
N GLU A 170 2.99 0.29 -22.95
CA GLU A 170 3.76 1.22 -23.77
C GLU A 170 3.62 2.63 -23.18
N PHE A 171 4.72 3.14 -22.65
CA PHE A 171 4.80 4.49 -22.11
C PHE A 171 5.38 5.45 -23.16
N HIS A 172 4.87 6.68 -23.16
CA HIS A 172 5.55 7.81 -23.79
C HIS A 172 6.72 8.30 -22.91
N ASP A 173 7.62 9.07 -23.51
CA ASP A 173 8.71 9.73 -22.78
C ASP A 173 8.21 10.89 -21.89
N ASP A 174 6.98 11.34 -22.10
CA ASP A 174 6.38 12.44 -21.36
C ASP A 174 6.14 12.06 -19.89
N VAL A 175 6.79 12.76 -18.97
CA VAL A 175 6.54 12.70 -17.53
C VAL A 175 5.35 13.61 -17.20
N VAL A 176 4.28 13.05 -16.65
CA VAL A 176 3.06 13.76 -16.29
C VAL A 176 2.90 13.96 -14.78
N GLY A 177 3.73 13.30 -13.98
CA GLY A 177 3.75 13.42 -12.52
C GLY A 177 5.05 12.89 -11.93
N ILE A 178 5.33 13.33 -10.71
CA ILE A 178 6.48 12.92 -9.92
C ILE A 178 5.95 12.34 -8.60
N ILE A 179 6.51 11.22 -8.17
CA ILE A 179 6.32 10.67 -6.83
C ILE A 179 7.49 11.11 -5.98
N GLU A 180 7.20 11.95 -5.01
CA GLU A 180 8.18 12.55 -4.11
C GLU A 180 8.13 11.88 -2.74
N ALA A 181 9.30 11.56 -2.18
CA ALA A 181 9.44 11.05 -0.82
C ALA A 181 9.33 12.20 0.20
N ARG A 182 9.13 11.84 1.47
CA ARG A 182 9.00 12.78 2.58
C ARG A 182 10.24 13.64 2.84
N ASP A 183 11.40 13.27 2.33
CA ASP A 183 12.65 14.03 2.40
C ASP A 183 12.90 14.94 1.19
N GLY A 184 11.97 14.93 0.22
CA GLY A 184 12.03 15.68 -1.03
C GLY A 184 12.78 14.97 -2.15
N SER A 185 13.25 13.74 -1.94
CA SER A 185 13.83 12.94 -3.01
C SER A 185 12.75 12.39 -3.95
N ILE A 186 13.11 12.09 -5.19
CA ILE A 186 12.19 11.53 -6.17
C ILE A 186 12.23 10.00 -6.05
N ILE A 187 11.09 9.39 -5.73
CA ILE A 187 10.91 7.93 -5.71
C ILE A 187 10.74 7.40 -7.13
N ASP A 188 9.80 8.00 -7.90
CA ASP A 188 9.46 7.55 -9.24
C ASP A 188 8.76 8.66 -10.04
N VAL A 189 8.45 8.36 -11.30
CA VAL A 189 7.72 9.26 -12.19
C VAL A 189 6.50 8.56 -12.79
N VAL A 190 5.42 9.32 -12.98
CA VAL A 190 4.25 8.87 -13.74
C VAL A 190 4.42 9.32 -15.17
N ARG A 191 4.40 8.38 -16.11
CA ARG A 191 4.54 8.64 -17.54
C ARG A 191 3.18 8.59 -18.22
N ARG A 192 3.04 9.34 -19.33
CA ARG A 192 1.87 9.22 -20.18
C ARG A 192 1.79 7.81 -20.78
N VAL A 193 0.60 7.24 -20.77
CA VAL A 193 0.29 5.99 -21.48
C VAL A 193 -0.64 6.29 -22.66
N GLU A 194 -0.52 5.49 -23.73
CA GLU A 194 -1.54 5.51 -24.79
C GLU A 194 -2.85 4.98 -24.23
N PRO A 195 -3.99 5.66 -24.50
CA PRO A 195 -5.29 5.11 -24.17
C PRO A 195 -5.44 3.73 -24.81
N GLN A 196 -5.59 2.69 -24.00
CA GLN A 196 -5.95 1.38 -24.56
C GLN A 196 -7.25 1.54 -25.35
N LYS A 197 -7.25 1.08 -26.60
CA LYS A 197 -8.46 1.09 -27.42
C LYS A 197 -9.54 0.37 -26.63
N PRO A 198 -10.75 0.96 -26.48
CA PRO A 198 -11.82 0.29 -25.78
C PRO A 198 -12.01 -1.08 -26.43
N LEU A 199 -12.04 -2.13 -25.61
CA LEU A 199 -12.40 -3.47 -26.06
C LEU A 199 -13.75 -3.31 -26.77
N HIS A 200 -13.76 -3.44 -28.11
CA HIS A 200 -15.00 -3.54 -28.85
C HIS A 200 -15.64 -4.86 -28.39
N TRP A 201 -16.62 -4.73 -27.49
CA TRP A 201 -17.50 -5.85 -27.18
C TRP A 201 -18.17 -6.21 -28.51
N ILE A 202 -17.78 -7.33 -29.06
CA ILE A 202 -18.49 -7.93 -30.19
C ILE A 202 -19.85 -8.33 -29.64
N VAL A 203 -20.88 -7.60 -30.06
CA VAL A 203 -22.29 -7.88 -29.82
C VAL A 203 -22.68 -9.17 -30.54
#